data_564d997d27ab23657b5a549f127fffe6
#
_entry.id   564d997d27ab23657b5a549f127fffe6
#
_cell.length_a   1.000
_cell.length_b   1.000
_cell.length_c   1.000
_cell.angle_alpha   90.00
_cell.angle_beta   90.00
_cell.angle_gamma   90.00
#
_symmetry.space_group_name_H-M   'P 1'
#
loop_
_entity.id
_entity.type
_entity.pdbx_description
1 polymer ?
#
loop_
_entity_poly.entity_id
_entity_poly.type
_entity_poly.pdbx_seq_one_letter_code
_entity_poly.pdbx_strand_id
1 'polypeptide(L)'
;MPQSKPKTKTRDQRPPVAVGHVRFNVSDVGAAARWLETVGLRPIVTRDELAVLELRGGTHVVVRQVEQPPAPGAGAPFDLMVDDVDAAHRDYAEKGLSPSPIRRGRIHDSFELAGPDGWAFTVNSSHASGHPI
;
A
#
# COMPACT_ATOMS: atom_id res chain seq x y z
N MET A 1 -29.56 0.41 32.45
CA MET A 1 -29.41 0.38 31.89
C MET A 1 -29.01 0.19 31.02
N PRO A 2 -29.22 -0.06 30.64
CA PRO A 2 -28.80 -0.49 29.84
C PRO A 2 -28.39 -0.09 28.87
N GLN A 3 -28.10 -0.27 28.36
CA GLN A 3 -27.62 -0.01 27.51
C GLN A 3 -27.77 -0.11 26.51
N SER A 4 -27.98 0.05 26.21
CA SER A 4 -28.22 -0.11 25.22
C SER A 4 -27.68 -0.38 24.26
N LYS A 5 -27.63 -0.62 23.76
CA LYS A 5 -26.97 -0.94 22.85
C LYS A 5 -26.92 -0.68 21.75
N PRO A 6 -26.66 -0.78 21.46
CA PRO A 6 -26.27 -0.44 20.32
C PRO A 6 -26.72 -0.84 19.23
N LYS A 7 -26.91 -0.45 18.69
CA LYS A 7 -27.21 -0.44 17.58
C LYS A 7 -26.58 -1.39 16.79
N THR A 8 -26.88 -2.37 16.87
CA THR A 8 -26.32 -3.46 16.18
C THR A 8 -26.52 -3.40 14.69
N LYS A 9 -27.53 -2.74 14.25
CA LYS A 9 -27.78 -2.62 12.82
C LYS A 9 -26.74 -1.80 12.12
N THR A 10 -26.00 -0.98 12.85
CA THR A 10 -24.94 -0.19 12.30
C THR A 10 -23.58 -0.70 12.73
N ARG A 11 -23.56 -1.90 13.29
CA ARG A 11 -22.33 -2.45 13.79
C ARG A 11 -21.32 -2.62 12.68
N ASP A 12 -20.13 -2.14 12.94
CA ASP A 12 -18.99 -2.31 12.06
C ASP A 12 -18.49 -3.73 12.19
N GLN A 13 -18.47 -4.46 11.08
CA GLN A 13 -18.05 -5.86 11.08
C GLN A 13 -16.59 -6.03 10.66
N ARG A 14 -15.87 -4.94 10.45
CA ARG A 14 -14.45 -5.03 10.17
C ARG A 14 -13.71 -5.57 11.38
N PRO A 15 -12.58 -6.25 11.19
CA PRO A 15 -11.74 -6.64 12.32
C PRO A 15 -11.38 -5.41 13.16
N PRO A 16 -11.31 -5.54 14.49
CA PRO A 16 -11.03 -4.38 15.36
C PRO A 16 -9.57 -3.98 15.40
N VAL A 17 -8.71 -4.69 14.70
CA VAL A 17 -7.26 -4.39 14.66
C VAL A 17 -6.85 -4.09 13.24
N ALA A 18 -5.89 -3.21 13.09
CA ALA A 18 -5.30 -2.85 11.81
C ALA A 18 -3.79 -2.79 11.99
N VAL A 19 -3.07 -2.81 10.88
CA VAL A 19 -1.63 -2.55 10.93
C VAL A 19 -1.45 -1.06 11.14
N GLY A 20 -0.71 -0.67 12.17
CA GLY A 20 -0.49 0.74 12.47
C GLY A 20 0.54 1.36 11.56
N HIS A 21 1.73 0.78 11.53
CA HIS A 21 2.85 1.32 10.75
C HIS A 21 3.55 0.20 10.02
N VAL A 22 4.04 0.52 8.83
CA VAL A 22 5.01 -0.33 8.12
C VAL A 22 6.21 0.54 7.78
N ARG A 23 7.40 -0.05 7.74
CA ARG A 23 8.64 0.67 7.50
C ARG A 23 9.12 0.43 6.09
N PHE A 24 9.64 1.49 5.48
CA PHE A 24 10.16 1.41 4.12
C PHE A 24 11.49 2.15 4.08
N ASN A 25 12.56 1.38 3.99
CA ASN A 25 13.93 1.91 4.03
C ASN A 25 14.43 2.13 2.61
N VAL A 26 14.88 3.34 2.34
CA VAL A 26 15.24 3.76 0.98
C VAL A 26 16.50 4.63 1.03
N SER A 27 17.14 4.81 -0.11
CA SER A 27 18.30 5.69 -0.21
C SER A 27 17.90 7.16 -0.37
N ASP A 28 16.74 7.43 -0.97
CA ASP A 28 16.28 8.79 -1.25
C ASP A 28 14.80 8.91 -0.81
N VAL A 29 14.61 9.52 0.35
CA VAL A 29 13.28 9.65 0.94
C VAL A 29 12.35 10.49 0.07
N GLY A 30 12.84 11.58 -0.49
CA GLY A 30 12.01 12.43 -1.34
C GLY A 30 11.49 11.71 -2.57
N ALA A 31 12.38 10.98 -3.24
CA ALA A 31 11.99 10.21 -4.41
C ALA A 31 11.00 9.10 -4.05
N ALA A 32 11.23 8.43 -2.93
CA ALA A 32 10.35 7.36 -2.48
C ALA A 32 8.97 7.90 -2.12
N ALA A 33 8.93 9.04 -1.43
CA ALA A 33 7.65 9.66 -1.08
C ALA A 33 6.84 10.03 -2.33
N ARG A 34 7.50 10.59 -3.34
CA ARG A 34 6.83 10.94 -4.60
C ARG A 34 6.31 9.69 -5.31
N TRP A 35 7.08 8.62 -5.30
CA TRP A 35 6.66 7.37 -5.91
C TRP A 35 5.42 6.80 -5.21
N LEU A 36 5.44 6.78 -3.88
CA LEU A 36 4.31 6.29 -3.09
C LEU A 36 3.07 7.14 -3.32
N GLU A 37 3.24 8.45 -3.44
CA GLU A 37 2.14 9.35 -3.77
C GLU A 37 1.55 9.01 -5.13
N THR A 38 2.41 8.76 -6.11
CA THR A 38 1.97 8.38 -7.46
C THR A 38 1.19 7.07 -7.44
N VAL A 39 1.60 6.15 -6.58
CA VAL A 39 0.91 4.87 -6.41
C VAL A 39 -0.45 5.04 -5.74
N GLY A 40 -0.63 6.08 -4.95
CA GLY A 40 -1.93 6.39 -4.38
C GLY A 40 -1.94 6.68 -2.88
N LEU A 41 -0.79 6.69 -2.21
CA LEU A 41 -0.74 6.98 -0.80
C LEU A 41 -0.91 8.48 -0.55
N ARG A 42 -1.41 8.84 0.61
CA ARG A 42 -1.63 10.23 0.99
C ARG A 42 -0.46 10.73 1.83
N PRO A 43 0.25 11.79 1.39
CA PRO A 43 1.38 12.29 2.17
C PRO A 43 0.89 12.99 3.45
N ILE A 44 1.58 12.73 4.56
CA ILE A 44 1.30 13.34 5.86
C ILE A 44 2.43 14.26 6.24
N VAL A 45 3.66 13.74 6.21
CA VAL A 45 4.87 14.50 6.55
C VAL A 45 5.95 14.13 5.56
N THR A 46 6.70 15.11 5.08
CA THR A 46 7.88 14.86 4.25
C THR A 46 9.02 15.72 4.75
N ARG A 47 10.11 15.08 5.16
CA ARG A 47 11.35 15.70 5.59
C ARG A 47 12.50 15.06 4.85
N ASP A 48 13.70 15.58 5.04
CA ASP A 48 14.84 15.09 4.27
C ASP A 48 15.15 13.62 4.50
N GLU A 49 15.02 13.15 5.75
CA GLU A 49 15.40 11.79 6.10
C GLU A 49 14.22 10.93 6.55
N LEU A 50 13.01 11.49 6.52
CA LEU A 50 11.83 10.80 7.01
C LEU A 50 10.60 11.32 6.28
N ALA A 51 9.77 10.41 5.83
CA ALA A 51 8.45 10.76 5.32
C ALA A 51 7.43 9.78 5.89
N VAL A 52 6.21 10.26 6.04
CA VAL A 52 5.09 9.44 6.50
C VAL A 52 3.97 9.63 5.49
N LEU A 53 3.47 8.51 4.96
CA LEU A 53 2.34 8.53 4.05
C LEU A 53 1.30 7.54 4.56
N GLU A 54 0.06 7.78 4.20
CA GLU A 54 -1.05 7.01 4.74
C GLU A 54 -1.70 6.14 3.68
N LEU A 55 -1.99 4.91 4.06
CA LEU A 55 -2.77 3.96 3.28
C LEU A 55 -4.22 3.99 3.75
N ARG A 56 -5.11 3.39 2.96
CA ARG A 56 -6.50 3.21 3.37
C ARG A 56 -6.53 2.48 4.71
N GLY A 57 -7.46 2.86 5.57
CA GLY A 57 -7.61 2.23 6.87
C GLY A 57 -6.72 2.81 7.97
N GLY A 58 -5.93 3.83 7.64
CA GLY A 58 -5.14 4.55 8.63
C GLY A 58 -3.74 4.02 8.86
N THR A 59 -3.34 2.97 8.16
CA THR A 59 -1.97 2.46 8.23
C THR A 59 -1.01 3.51 7.68
N HIS A 60 0.06 3.78 8.40
CA HIS A 60 1.09 4.72 7.96
C HIS A 60 2.34 3.99 7.50
N VAL A 61 2.86 4.42 6.36
CA VAL A 61 4.16 3.96 5.87
C VAL A 61 5.19 4.97 6.33
N VAL A 62 6.17 4.51 7.08
CA VAL A 62 7.27 5.34 7.57
C VAL A 62 8.46 5.10 6.66
N VAL A 63 8.78 6.10 5.85
CA VAL A 63 9.89 6.03 4.89
C VAL A 63 11.12 6.60 5.56
N ARG A 64 12.19 5.81 5.64
CA ARG A 64 13.41 6.23 6.30
C ARG A 64 14.60 6.09 5.36
N GLN A 65 15.53 7.02 5.49
CA GLN A 65 16.76 6.99 4.73
C GLN A 65 17.74 5.97 5.34
N VAL A 66 18.32 5.14 4.47
CA VAL A 66 19.39 4.23 4.85
C VAL A 66 20.51 4.35 3.82
N GLU A 67 21.74 4.04 4.24
CA GLU A 67 22.88 4.17 3.34
C GLU A 67 22.95 3.02 2.37
N GLN A 68 22.51 1.84 2.77
CA GLN A 68 22.63 0.64 1.95
C GLN A 68 21.32 -0.09 1.87
N PRO A 69 20.43 0.32 0.97
CA PRO A 69 19.22 -0.47 0.72
C PRO A 69 19.60 -1.81 0.11
N PRO A 70 18.70 -2.81 0.18
CA PRO A 70 18.94 -4.08 -0.47
C PRO A 70 19.17 -3.94 -1.96
N ALA A 71 19.77 -4.95 -2.57
CA ALA A 71 19.95 -4.98 -4.01
C ALA A 71 18.59 -4.92 -4.72
N PRO A 72 18.54 -4.31 -5.92
CA PRO A 72 17.29 -4.25 -6.67
C PRO A 72 16.64 -5.63 -6.85
N GLY A 73 15.33 -5.68 -6.77
CA GLY A 73 14.56 -6.92 -6.87
C GLY A 73 14.17 -7.52 -5.53
N ALA A 74 14.67 -6.98 -4.42
CA ALA A 74 14.24 -7.46 -3.11
C ALA A 74 12.75 -7.20 -2.90
N GLY A 75 12.05 -8.14 -2.28
CA GLY A 75 10.63 -7.99 -2.00
C GLY A 75 10.38 -6.85 -1.03
N ALA A 76 9.43 -5.98 -1.36
CA ALA A 76 9.09 -4.85 -0.50
C ALA A 76 8.56 -5.35 0.85
N PRO A 77 8.69 -4.55 1.91
CA PRO A 77 8.26 -4.97 3.25
C PRO A 77 6.74 -5.07 3.39
N PHE A 78 5.99 -4.66 2.40
CA PHE A 78 4.53 -4.77 2.37
C PHE A 78 4.10 -4.84 0.91
N ASP A 79 2.93 -5.42 0.68
CA ASP A 79 2.32 -5.39 -0.65
C ASP A 79 1.16 -4.42 -0.64
N LEU A 80 0.58 -4.20 -1.81
CA LEU A 80 -0.51 -3.26 -1.98
C LEU A 80 -1.77 -4.03 -2.39
N MET A 81 -2.92 -3.53 -1.98
CA MET A 81 -4.19 -4.14 -2.31
C MET A 81 -5.08 -3.07 -2.92
N VAL A 82 -5.69 -3.38 -4.06
CA VAL A 82 -6.58 -2.46 -4.75
C VAL A 82 -7.91 -3.15 -5.03
N ASP A 83 -8.94 -2.35 -5.23
CA ASP A 83 -10.27 -2.91 -5.47
C ASP A 83 -10.41 -3.45 -6.89
N ASP A 84 -9.76 -2.81 -7.85
CA ASP A 84 -9.85 -3.18 -9.26
C ASP A 84 -8.44 -3.22 -9.85
N VAL A 85 -7.92 -4.43 -9.98
CA VAL A 85 -6.56 -4.65 -10.47
C VAL A 85 -6.38 -4.15 -11.89
N ASP A 86 -7.37 -4.36 -12.75
CA ASP A 86 -7.26 -3.93 -14.15
C ASP A 86 -7.20 -2.42 -14.25
N ALA A 87 -8.04 -1.72 -13.48
CA ALA A 87 -8.02 -0.27 -13.48
C ALA A 87 -6.71 0.27 -12.90
N ALA A 88 -6.21 -0.32 -11.82
CA ALA A 88 -4.95 0.09 -11.22
C ALA A 88 -3.79 -0.12 -12.19
N HIS A 89 -3.79 -1.25 -12.88
CA HIS A 89 -2.74 -1.55 -13.86
C HIS A 89 -2.70 -0.49 -14.97
N ARG A 90 -3.87 -0.13 -15.50
CA ARG A 90 -3.96 0.90 -16.54
C ARG A 90 -3.47 2.25 -16.01
N ASP A 91 -3.92 2.61 -14.81
CA ASP A 91 -3.54 3.89 -14.21
C ASP A 91 -2.02 3.97 -14.00
N TYR A 92 -1.43 2.92 -13.47
CA TYR A 92 0.00 2.90 -13.22
C TYR A 92 0.81 2.89 -14.53
N ALA A 93 0.31 2.20 -15.55
CA ALA A 93 0.96 2.24 -16.86
C ALA A 93 0.94 3.64 -17.45
N GLU A 94 -0.18 4.33 -17.33
CA GLU A 94 -0.32 5.70 -17.83
C GLU A 94 0.59 6.67 -17.07
N LYS A 95 0.86 6.38 -15.81
CA LYS A 95 1.74 7.19 -14.98
C LYS A 95 3.22 6.84 -15.16
N GLY A 96 3.52 5.91 -16.04
CA GLY A 96 4.91 5.55 -16.35
C GLY A 96 5.56 4.61 -15.36
N LEU A 97 4.78 3.90 -14.54
CA LEU A 97 5.33 3.00 -13.56
C LEU A 97 5.69 1.62 -14.10
N SER A 98 5.34 1.33 -15.34
CA SER A 98 5.72 0.10 -16.05
C SER A 98 5.34 -1.17 -15.28
N PRO A 99 4.05 -1.35 -14.96
CA PRO A 99 3.64 -2.56 -14.24
C PRO A 99 3.86 -3.81 -15.08
N SER A 100 4.16 -4.92 -14.41
CA SER A 100 4.26 -6.21 -15.09
C SER A 100 2.88 -6.64 -15.60
N PRO A 101 2.82 -7.63 -16.50
CA PRO A 101 1.52 -8.18 -16.91
C PRO A 101 0.75 -8.69 -15.71
N ILE A 102 -0.56 -8.58 -15.77
CA ILE A 102 -1.43 -9.07 -14.70
C ILE A 102 -1.39 -10.61 -14.71
N ARG A 103 -1.19 -11.18 -13.54
CA ARG A 103 -1.24 -12.61 -13.34
C ARG A 103 -2.56 -12.96 -12.67
N ARG A 104 -3.36 -13.80 -13.33
CA ARG A 104 -4.64 -14.23 -12.78
C ARG A 104 -4.42 -15.42 -11.87
N GLY A 105 -4.95 -15.35 -10.65
CA GLY A 105 -4.82 -16.42 -9.69
C GLY A 105 -6.15 -16.84 -9.13
N ARG A 106 -6.13 -17.84 -8.26
CA ARG A 106 -7.36 -18.33 -7.65
C ARG A 106 -7.90 -17.40 -6.58
N ILE A 107 -6.99 -16.78 -5.82
CA ILE A 107 -7.37 -15.91 -4.71
C ILE A 107 -7.18 -14.47 -5.10
N HIS A 108 -6.08 -14.17 -5.75
CA HIS A 108 -5.74 -12.82 -6.18
C HIS A 108 -5.43 -12.77 -7.65
N ASP A 109 -5.81 -11.68 -8.29
CA ASP A 109 -5.13 -11.22 -9.49
C ASP A 109 -4.06 -10.25 -9.02
N SER A 110 -2.91 -10.26 -9.65
CA SER A 110 -1.78 -9.44 -9.17
C SER A 110 -0.86 -9.03 -10.29
N PHE A 111 -0.09 -7.99 -10.02
CA PHE A 111 1.03 -7.59 -10.88
C PHE A 111 2.10 -6.98 -10.00
N GLU A 112 3.25 -6.65 -10.59
CA GLU A 112 4.37 -6.12 -9.85
C GLU A 112 4.80 -4.77 -10.37
N LEU A 113 5.34 -3.97 -9.45
CA LEU A 113 5.96 -2.69 -9.73
C LEU A 113 7.38 -2.70 -9.18
N ALA A 114 8.31 -2.12 -9.92
CA ALA A 114 9.63 -1.84 -9.39
C ALA A 114 9.58 -0.47 -8.75
N GLY A 115 9.78 -0.42 -7.46
CA GLY A 115 9.72 0.81 -6.68
C GLY A 115 11.08 1.45 -6.47
N PRO A 116 11.17 2.39 -5.52
CA PRO A 116 12.43 3.04 -5.18
C PRO A 116 13.50 1.99 -4.83
N ASP A 117 14.74 2.24 -5.22
CA ASP A 117 15.86 1.34 -5.00
C ASP A 117 15.63 -0.07 -5.59
N GLY A 118 14.68 -0.20 -6.52
CA GLY A 118 14.37 -1.50 -7.11
C GLY A 118 13.57 -2.44 -6.22
N TRP A 119 13.00 -1.95 -5.12
CA TRP A 119 12.11 -2.78 -4.30
C TRP A 119 10.97 -3.33 -5.16
N ALA A 120 10.73 -4.63 -5.06
CA ALA A 120 9.66 -5.28 -5.82
C ALA A 120 8.36 -5.24 -5.02
N PHE A 121 7.39 -4.50 -5.52
CA PHE A 121 6.08 -4.40 -4.90
C PHE A 121 5.09 -5.28 -5.65
N THR A 122 4.30 -6.04 -4.90
CA THR A 122 3.17 -6.77 -5.47
C THR A 122 1.89 -5.98 -5.22
N VAL A 123 1.08 -5.84 -6.27
CA VAL A 123 -0.23 -5.21 -6.17
C VAL A 123 -1.27 -6.31 -6.36
N ASN A 124 -2.11 -6.52 -5.37
CA ASN A 124 -3.09 -7.59 -5.33
C ASN A 124 -4.50 -7.06 -5.38
N SER A 125 -5.40 -7.88 -5.91
CA SER A 125 -6.82 -7.61 -5.77
C SER A 125 -7.25 -7.85 -4.33
N SER A 126 -8.24 -7.11 -3.89
CA SER A 126 -8.88 -7.37 -2.60
C SER A 126 -9.63 -8.70 -2.66
N HIS A 127 -9.53 -9.48 -1.57
CA HIS A 127 -10.30 -10.72 -1.46
C HIS A 127 -11.26 -10.68 -0.28
N ALA A 128 -11.69 -9.49 0.08
CA ALA A 128 -12.61 -9.33 1.20
C ALA A 128 -14.03 -9.80 0.90
N SER A 129 -14.31 -10.19 -0.33
CA SER A 129 -15.60 -10.77 -0.74
C SER A 129 -16.79 -9.87 -0.41
N GLY A 130 -16.62 -8.58 -0.67
CA GLY A 130 -17.68 -7.62 -0.43
C GLY A 130 -17.77 -7.12 1.01
N HIS A 131 -16.99 -7.65 1.92
CA HIS A 131 -16.94 -7.13 3.28
C HIS A 131 -16.14 -5.82 3.33
N PRO A 132 -16.49 -4.90 4.22
CA PRO A 132 -15.70 -3.68 4.39
C PRO A 132 -14.29 -4.01 4.86
N ILE A 133 -13.32 -3.25 4.35
CA ILE A 133 -11.92 -3.42 4.69
C ILE A 133 -11.29 -2.09 5.11
#